data_95a76fad5eb26cc5a053b008dd8ef942
#
_entry.id   95a76fad5eb26cc5a053b008dd8ef942
#
_cell.length_a   1.000
_cell.length_b   1.000
_cell.length_c   1.000
_cell.angle_alpha   90.00
_cell.angle_beta   90.00
_cell.angle_gamma   90.00
#
_symmetry.space_group_name_H-M   'P 1'
#
loop_
_entity.id
_entity.type
_entity.pdbx_description
1 polymer ?
#
loop_
_entity_poly.entity_id
_entity_poly.type
_entity_poly.pdbx_seq_one_letter_code
_entity_poly.pdbx_strand_id
1 'polypeptide(L)'
;MKRVSIIIPYYNRERLLERTLQSVKRQTYRPVEIILVDNASTDHSAAVARRFKEEAEDGMTVHLLRENTPGAAAARNCGLRAAQGEYVYFFDSDDELSEDFLVLAMERAVAEEADVVAAPTCMVFENGKRKVRFYGYSHAPELQILTGLLSTQTVLVRRDFLQRVGDWNEELPYWNDWEWGLRILLQRPRLSWIKFRAFHQIHLHAESITGKDFTSAFPKMIKALRAAREDLQGQPDSLRSSCEKALGYRTAIMAGHLRHEGRDDLARNLLQLLPDHNRCLLNRLLYSYTAAGLPAAWRLARLFL
;
A
#
# COMPACT_ATOMS: atom_id res chain seq x y z
N MET A 1 2.98 12.42 -25.24
CA MET A 1 3.37 11.83 -23.93
C MET A 1 2.26 10.92 -23.44
N LYS A 2 2.57 9.89 -22.66
CA LYS A 2 1.60 8.95 -22.08
C LYS A 2 0.86 9.62 -20.91
N ARG A 3 -0.47 9.49 -20.86
CA ARG A 3 -1.27 10.06 -19.75
C ARG A 3 -1.10 9.24 -18.47
N VAL A 4 -1.03 9.93 -17.34
CA VAL A 4 -1.08 9.32 -16.00
C VAL A 4 -2.39 9.68 -15.32
N SER A 5 -3.11 8.67 -14.79
CA SER A 5 -4.28 8.86 -13.91
C SER A 5 -3.82 8.79 -12.46
N ILE A 6 -4.08 9.86 -11.70
CA ILE A 6 -3.87 9.92 -10.25
C ILE A 6 -5.23 9.75 -9.59
N ILE A 7 -5.42 8.66 -8.85
CA ILE A 7 -6.68 8.34 -8.16
C ILE A 7 -6.53 8.67 -6.69
N ILE A 8 -7.38 9.59 -6.20
CA ILE A 8 -7.33 10.08 -4.82
C ILE A 8 -8.70 9.84 -4.15
N PRO A 9 -8.84 8.73 -3.39
CA PRO A 9 -10.01 8.53 -2.57
C PRO A 9 -9.96 9.46 -1.35
N TYR A 10 -11.08 10.05 -0.97
CA TYR A 10 -11.16 10.87 0.24
C TYR A 10 -12.47 10.62 1.00
N TYR A 11 -12.37 10.71 2.33
CA TYR A 11 -13.50 10.62 3.24
C TYR A 11 -13.24 11.49 4.46
N ASN A 12 -14.03 12.56 4.64
CA ASN A 12 -13.92 13.52 5.74
C ASN A 12 -12.46 14.05 5.91
N ARG A 13 -11.95 14.72 4.86
CA ARG A 13 -10.58 15.23 4.75
C ARG A 13 -10.51 16.75 4.51
N GLU A 14 -11.53 17.53 4.94
CA GLU A 14 -11.61 18.98 4.66
C GLU A 14 -10.34 19.76 5.04
N ARG A 15 -9.60 19.31 6.09
CA ARG A 15 -8.39 19.95 6.59
C ARG A 15 -7.10 19.49 5.92
N LEU A 16 -7.09 18.31 5.32
CA LEU A 16 -5.89 17.66 4.79
C LEU A 16 -5.84 17.65 3.27
N LEU A 17 -7.01 17.52 2.63
CA LEU A 17 -7.13 17.33 1.18
C LEU A 17 -6.51 18.49 0.39
N GLU A 18 -6.63 19.72 0.84
CA GLU A 18 -6.03 20.88 0.16
C GLU A 18 -4.52 20.72 -0.03
N ARG A 19 -3.79 20.35 1.04
CA ARG A 19 -2.33 20.12 1.00
C ARG A 19 -1.97 19.05 -0.02
N THR A 20 -2.71 17.94 -0.02
CA THR A 20 -2.53 16.83 -0.95
C THR A 20 -2.71 17.30 -2.39
N LEU A 21 -3.81 17.99 -2.69
CA LEU A 21 -4.14 18.48 -4.02
C LEU A 21 -3.12 19.49 -4.52
N GLN A 22 -2.62 20.39 -3.67
CA GLN A 22 -1.57 21.32 -4.03
C GLN A 22 -0.25 20.61 -4.37
N SER A 23 0.07 19.48 -3.72
CA SER A 23 1.25 18.69 -4.07
C SER A 23 1.11 18.01 -5.44
N VAL A 24 -0.11 17.59 -5.80
CA VAL A 24 -0.43 17.04 -7.12
C VAL A 24 -0.41 18.13 -8.20
N LYS A 25 -0.93 19.32 -7.90
CA LYS A 25 -0.91 20.48 -8.82
C LYS A 25 0.51 20.85 -9.23
N ARG A 26 1.46 20.79 -8.27
CA ARG A 26 2.88 21.09 -8.51
C ARG A 26 3.63 20.01 -9.32
N GLN A 27 3.02 18.85 -9.65
CA GLN A 27 3.69 17.89 -10.52
C GLN A 27 4.04 18.53 -11.87
N THR A 28 5.27 18.31 -12.33
CA THR A 28 5.78 18.91 -13.58
C THR A 28 5.48 18.06 -14.81
N TYR A 29 5.04 16.82 -14.63
CA TYR A 29 4.64 15.93 -15.72
C TYR A 29 3.24 16.26 -16.25
N ARG A 30 3.08 16.27 -17.57
CA ARG A 30 1.79 16.39 -18.27
C ARG A 30 1.76 15.45 -19.49
N PRO A 31 0.59 14.95 -19.96
CA PRO A 31 -0.75 15.19 -19.39
C PRO A 31 -1.05 14.30 -18.18
N VAL A 32 -1.80 14.85 -17.21
CA VAL A 32 -2.31 14.13 -16.06
C VAL A 32 -3.83 14.18 -15.97
N GLU A 33 -4.42 13.07 -15.53
CA GLU A 33 -5.82 12.95 -15.17
C GLU A 33 -5.91 12.74 -13.67
N ILE A 34 -6.67 13.57 -12.97
CA ILE A 34 -6.85 13.49 -11.51
C ILE A 34 -8.28 13.06 -11.25
N ILE A 35 -8.46 11.94 -10.57
CA ILE A 35 -9.76 11.35 -10.27
C ILE A 35 -9.95 11.41 -8.76
N LEU A 36 -10.74 12.39 -8.31
CA LEU A 36 -11.09 12.60 -6.91
C LEU A 36 -12.36 11.81 -6.61
N VAL A 37 -12.26 10.82 -5.71
CA VAL A 37 -13.38 9.94 -5.36
C VAL A 37 -13.85 10.22 -3.95
N ASP A 38 -14.99 10.89 -3.80
CA ASP A 38 -15.65 11.12 -2.52
C ASP A 38 -16.28 9.83 -2.01
N ASN A 39 -15.76 9.27 -0.94
CA ASN A 39 -16.31 8.07 -0.31
C ASN A 39 -17.38 8.42 0.73
N ALA A 40 -18.43 9.14 0.28
CA ALA A 40 -19.57 9.58 1.07
C ALA A 40 -19.21 10.50 2.24
N SER A 41 -18.35 11.51 2.02
CA SER A 41 -18.03 12.53 3.01
C SER A 41 -19.25 13.33 3.47
N THR A 42 -19.20 13.74 4.73
CA THR A 42 -20.23 14.55 5.40
C THR A 42 -19.74 15.93 5.83
N ASP A 43 -18.44 16.19 5.64
CA ASP A 43 -17.77 17.47 5.88
C ASP A 43 -17.64 18.31 4.59
N HIS A 44 -16.81 19.33 4.59
CA HIS A 44 -16.58 20.22 3.44
C HIS A 44 -15.56 19.69 2.42
N SER A 45 -15.09 18.43 2.50
CA SER A 45 -14.13 17.84 1.56
C SER A 45 -14.56 17.96 0.10
N ALA A 46 -15.86 17.75 -0.19
CA ALA A 46 -16.40 17.88 -1.55
C ALA A 46 -16.32 19.32 -2.10
N ALA A 47 -16.36 20.34 -1.22
CA ALA A 47 -16.18 21.73 -1.64
C ALA A 47 -14.70 22.02 -2.00
N VAL A 48 -13.76 21.46 -1.23
CA VAL A 48 -12.32 21.53 -1.54
C VAL A 48 -12.03 20.90 -2.91
N ALA A 49 -12.59 19.71 -3.18
CA ALA A 49 -12.40 19.02 -4.45
C ALA A 49 -12.99 19.79 -5.65
N ARG A 50 -14.16 20.43 -5.48
CA ARG A 50 -14.77 21.28 -6.53
C ARG A 50 -13.90 22.48 -6.85
N ARG A 51 -13.42 23.22 -5.84
CA ARG A 51 -12.52 24.38 -6.03
C ARG A 51 -11.26 23.96 -6.78
N PHE A 52 -10.65 22.85 -6.40
CA PHE A 52 -9.47 22.33 -7.11
C PHE A 52 -9.74 22.03 -8.59
N LYS A 53 -10.92 21.48 -8.92
CA LYS A 53 -11.32 21.25 -10.31
C LYS A 53 -11.46 22.56 -11.09
N GLU A 54 -12.03 23.62 -10.49
CA GLU A 54 -12.18 24.92 -11.09
C GLU A 54 -10.82 25.60 -11.35
N GLU A 55 -9.83 25.29 -10.53
CA GLU A 55 -8.45 25.81 -10.63
C GLU A 55 -7.53 24.91 -11.48
N ALA A 56 -8.08 23.93 -12.24
CA ALA A 56 -7.27 23.03 -13.04
C ALA A 56 -6.49 23.79 -14.14
N GLU A 57 -5.23 23.42 -14.31
CA GLU A 57 -4.31 24.03 -15.27
C GLU A 57 -4.27 23.25 -16.60
N ASP A 58 -3.68 23.87 -17.63
CA ASP A 58 -3.46 23.22 -18.92
C ASP A 58 -2.71 21.88 -18.79
N GLY A 59 -3.20 20.86 -19.49
CA GLY A 59 -2.66 19.51 -19.41
C GLY A 59 -3.09 18.70 -18.16
N MET A 60 -3.99 19.26 -17.34
CA MET A 60 -4.58 18.63 -16.17
C MET A 60 -6.10 18.46 -16.39
N THR A 61 -6.59 17.23 -16.31
CA THR A 61 -8.04 16.93 -16.35
C THR A 61 -8.48 16.45 -14.98
N VAL A 62 -9.54 17.04 -14.39
CA VAL A 62 -10.02 16.68 -13.05
C VAL A 62 -11.44 16.11 -13.12
N HIS A 63 -11.60 14.88 -12.62
CA HIS A 63 -12.87 14.20 -12.47
C HIS A 63 -13.27 14.13 -10.99
N LEU A 64 -14.54 14.43 -10.70
CA LEU A 64 -15.12 14.27 -9.37
C LEU A 64 -16.11 13.11 -9.43
N LEU A 65 -15.85 12.09 -8.64
CA LEU A 65 -16.68 10.89 -8.52
C LEU A 65 -17.18 10.74 -7.09
N ARG A 66 -18.25 9.97 -6.91
CA ARG A 66 -18.76 9.59 -5.60
C ARG A 66 -18.90 8.07 -5.54
N GLU A 67 -18.39 7.47 -4.46
CA GLU A 67 -18.56 6.06 -4.13
C GLU A 67 -19.28 5.94 -2.79
N ASN A 68 -20.46 5.30 -2.80
CA ASN A 68 -21.28 5.16 -1.61
C ASN A 68 -20.94 3.90 -0.78
N THR A 69 -20.28 2.92 -1.39
CA THR A 69 -19.76 1.75 -0.67
C THR A 69 -18.62 2.20 0.23
N PRO A 70 -18.72 2.06 1.57
CA PRO A 70 -17.67 2.52 2.47
C PRO A 70 -16.37 1.75 2.28
N GLY A 71 -15.25 2.48 2.25
CA GLY A 71 -13.91 1.88 2.23
C GLY A 71 -13.01 2.40 1.12
N ALA A 72 -11.74 2.58 1.44
CA ALA A 72 -10.75 3.10 0.51
C ALA A 72 -10.57 2.20 -0.73
N ALA A 73 -10.73 0.87 -0.59
CA ALA A 73 -10.67 -0.08 -1.69
C ALA A 73 -11.80 0.17 -2.71
N ALA A 74 -13.06 0.32 -2.25
CA ALA A 74 -14.20 0.62 -3.12
C ALA A 74 -14.00 1.94 -3.87
N ALA A 75 -13.55 2.98 -3.17
CA ALA A 75 -13.26 4.26 -3.79
C ALA A 75 -12.10 4.19 -4.81
N ARG A 76 -11.03 3.43 -4.53
CA ARG A 76 -9.95 3.20 -5.50
C ARG A 76 -10.45 2.44 -6.73
N ASN A 77 -11.29 1.44 -6.56
CA ASN A 77 -11.91 0.69 -7.66
C ASN A 77 -12.82 1.59 -8.51
N CYS A 78 -13.64 2.44 -7.87
CA CYS A 78 -14.44 3.42 -8.57
C CYS A 78 -13.59 4.33 -9.46
N GLY A 79 -12.49 4.87 -8.90
CA GLY A 79 -11.53 5.68 -9.65
C GLY A 79 -10.81 4.90 -10.76
N LEU A 80 -10.43 3.65 -10.52
CA LEU A 80 -9.74 2.80 -11.50
C LEU A 80 -10.63 2.52 -12.73
N ARG A 81 -11.91 2.26 -12.53
CA ARG A 81 -12.88 2.08 -13.62
C ARG A 81 -13.01 3.31 -14.52
N ALA A 82 -12.82 4.50 -13.96
CA ALA A 82 -12.91 5.77 -14.70
C ALA A 82 -11.58 6.18 -15.36
N ALA A 83 -10.45 5.61 -14.91
CA ALA A 83 -9.10 5.98 -15.34
C ALA A 83 -8.88 5.69 -16.83
N GLN A 84 -8.36 6.69 -17.56
CA GLN A 84 -8.04 6.60 -18.99
C GLN A 84 -6.54 6.67 -19.28
N GLY A 85 -5.71 6.99 -18.27
CA GLY A 85 -4.27 7.05 -18.40
C GLY A 85 -3.65 5.69 -18.72
N GLU A 86 -2.50 5.67 -19.41
CA GLU A 86 -1.73 4.44 -19.61
C GLU A 86 -1.09 3.94 -18.32
N TYR A 87 -0.83 4.84 -17.38
CA TYR A 87 -0.34 4.53 -16.05
C TYR A 87 -1.29 5.08 -14.99
N VAL A 88 -1.38 4.37 -13.87
CA VAL A 88 -2.24 4.70 -12.73
C VAL A 88 -1.37 4.86 -11.49
N TYR A 89 -1.61 5.91 -10.74
CA TYR A 89 -1.02 6.16 -9.43
C TYR A 89 -2.13 6.36 -8.41
N PHE A 90 -2.16 5.52 -7.37
CA PHE A 90 -3.07 5.70 -6.25
C PHE A 90 -2.40 6.58 -5.20
N PHE A 91 -3.09 7.60 -4.75
CA PHE A 91 -2.56 8.60 -3.84
C PHE A 91 -3.52 8.87 -2.70
N ASP A 92 -3.05 8.81 -1.46
CA ASP A 92 -3.90 9.02 -0.30
C ASP A 92 -4.13 10.53 -0.05
N SER A 93 -5.32 10.89 0.46
CA SER A 93 -5.83 12.25 0.56
C SER A 93 -5.28 13.09 1.72
N ASP A 94 -4.29 12.57 2.44
CA ASP A 94 -3.62 13.18 3.60
C ASP A 94 -2.09 13.26 3.46
N ASP A 95 -1.56 12.88 2.29
CA ASP A 95 -0.13 12.80 1.99
C ASP A 95 0.36 13.90 1.03
N GLU A 96 1.66 13.97 0.79
CA GLU A 96 2.29 14.88 -0.17
C GLU A 96 3.24 14.17 -1.11
N LEU A 97 3.31 14.64 -2.36
CA LEU A 97 4.14 14.11 -3.42
C LEU A 97 5.18 15.16 -3.86
N SER A 98 6.44 14.75 -4.03
CA SER A 98 7.48 15.62 -4.60
C SER A 98 7.15 15.97 -6.04
N GLU A 99 7.37 17.21 -6.45
CA GLU A 99 6.94 17.80 -7.73
C GLU A 99 7.48 17.10 -8.99
N ASP A 100 8.60 16.42 -8.88
CA ASP A 100 9.30 15.71 -9.96
C ASP A 100 9.05 14.18 -10.00
N PHE A 101 8.24 13.66 -9.09
CA PHE A 101 8.02 12.20 -9.02
C PHE A 101 7.50 11.62 -10.33
N LEU A 102 6.43 12.22 -10.88
CA LEU A 102 5.81 11.68 -12.09
C LEU A 102 6.72 11.75 -13.31
N VAL A 103 7.55 12.79 -13.45
CA VAL A 103 8.53 12.90 -14.54
C VAL A 103 9.52 11.73 -14.46
N LEU A 104 10.16 11.56 -13.30
CA LEU A 104 11.17 10.53 -13.11
C LEU A 104 10.59 9.11 -13.19
N ALA A 105 9.37 8.91 -12.67
CA ALA A 105 8.69 7.63 -12.75
C ALA A 105 8.30 7.28 -14.19
N MET A 106 7.82 8.24 -14.95
CA MET A 106 7.43 8.04 -16.36
C MET A 106 8.63 7.87 -17.30
N GLU A 107 9.72 8.62 -17.08
CA GLU A 107 10.98 8.42 -17.79
C GLU A 107 11.46 6.97 -17.63
N ARG A 108 11.47 6.48 -16.40
CA ARG A 108 11.85 5.10 -16.10
C ARG A 108 10.87 4.08 -16.68
N ALA A 109 9.58 4.34 -16.55
CA ALA A 109 8.52 3.48 -17.07
C ALA A 109 8.65 3.28 -18.58
N VAL A 110 8.99 4.33 -19.31
CA VAL A 110 9.16 4.29 -20.76
C VAL A 110 10.49 3.65 -21.15
N ALA A 111 11.60 4.07 -20.51
CA ALA A 111 12.94 3.57 -20.84
C ALA A 111 13.11 2.07 -20.59
N GLU A 112 12.49 1.54 -19.56
CA GLU A 112 12.59 0.12 -19.16
C GLU A 112 11.34 -0.67 -19.54
N GLU A 113 10.37 -0.06 -20.26
CA GLU A 113 9.06 -0.66 -20.57
C GLU A 113 8.40 -1.30 -19.34
N ALA A 114 8.51 -0.63 -18.19
CA ALA A 114 8.11 -1.21 -16.93
C ALA A 114 6.59 -1.33 -16.80
N ASP A 115 6.12 -2.45 -16.24
CA ASP A 115 4.73 -2.63 -15.80
C ASP A 115 4.47 -1.86 -14.50
N VAL A 116 5.51 -1.79 -13.64
CA VAL A 116 5.45 -1.15 -12.34
C VAL A 116 6.74 -0.36 -12.09
N VAL A 117 6.61 0.90 -11.69
CA VAL A 117 7.74 1.69 -11.19
C VAL A 117 7.52 1.95 -9.70
N ALA A 118 8.48 1.58 -8.88
CA ALA A 118 8.40 1.71 -7.43
C ALA A 118 9.45 2.67 -6.88
N ALA A 119 9.10 3.36 -5.78
CA ALA A 119 9.99 4.27 -5.07
C ALA A 119 9.81 4.14 -3.56
N PRO A 120 10.86 4.42 -2.74
CA PRO A 120 10.71 4.54 -1.29
C PRO A 120 9.78 5.67 -0.89
N THR A 121 9.19 5.57 0.30
CA THR A 121 8.36 6.61 0.91
C THR A 121 9.05 7.19 2.15
N CYS A 122 8.61 8.36 2.58
CA CYS A 122 9.11 9.04 3.78
C CYS A 122 7.95 9.25 4.76
N MET A 123 8.02 8.65 5.93
CA MET A 123 7.09 8.92 7.03
C MET A 123 7.46 10.25 7.68
N VAL A 124 6.48 11.12 7.83
CA VAL A 124 6.61 12.43 8.47
C VAL A 124 5.77 12.39 9.75
N PHE A 125 6.42 12.51 10.90
CA PHE A 125 5.77 12.46 12.22
C PHE A 125 5.33 13.87 12.62
N GLU A 126 4.31 13.99 13.49
CA GLU A 126 3.79 15.28 14.00
C GLU A 126 4.87 16.17 14.62
N ASN A 127 5.89 15.57 15.23
CA ASN A 127 7.05 16.29 15.81
C ASN A 127 8.09 16.72 14.76
N GLY A 128 7.79 16.62 13.47
CA GLY A 128 8.68 16.96 12.37
C GLY A 128 9.76 15.91 12.06
N LYS A 129 9.89 14.85 12.85
CA LYS A 129 10.83 13.76 12.55
C LYS A 129 10.46 13.09 11.24
N ARG A 130 11.47 12.75 10.45
CA ARG A 130 11.31 12.07 9.16
C ARG A 130 12.02 10.71 9.19
N LYS A 131 11.39 9.70 8.58
CA LYS A 131 11.97 8.36 8.48
C LYS A 131 11.64 7.76 7.12
N VAL A 132 12.68 7.45 6.34
CA VAL A 132 12.48 6.73 5.07
C VAL A 132 11.98 5.32 5.37
N ARG A 133 10.85 4.96 4.76
CA ARG A 133 10.29 3.61 4.77
C ARG A 133 10.84 2.87 3.56
N PHE A 134 11.74 1.94 3.84
CA PHE A 134 12.40 1.19 2.81
C PHE A 134 12.73 -0.24 3.29
N TYR A 135 12.31 -1.24 2.55
CA TYR A 135 12.48 -2.65 2.90
C TYR A 135 13.35 -3.42 1.91
N GLY A 136 13.89 -2.76 0.92
CA GLY A 136 14.78 -3.32 -0.11
C GLY A 136 14.21 -3.19 -1.52
N TYR A 137 15.09 -3.31 -2.49
CA TYR A 137 14.74 -3.33 -3.92
C TYR A 137 14.60 -4.79 -4.34
N SER A 138 13.38 -5.30 -4.34
CA SER A 138 13.13 -6.71 -4.60
C SER A 138 11.92 -6.90 -5.51
N HIS A 139 11.88 -8.06 -6.15
CA HIS A 139 10.76 -8.56 -6.95
C HIS A 139 10.12 -9.79 -6.30
N ALA A 140 10.58 -10.17 -5.09
CA ALA A 140 10.18 -11.39 -4.43
C ALA A 140 8.86 -11.23 -3.67
N PRO A 141 7.81 -12.02 -4.00
CA PRO A 141 6.54 -12.01 -3.27
C PRO A 141 6.69 -12.34 -1.79
N GLU A 142 7.67 -13.18 -1.42
CA GLU A 142 7.98 -13.52 -0.04
C GLU A 142 8.37 -12.30 0.79
N LEU A 143 9.14 -11.38 0.20
CA LEU A 143 9.51 -10.13 0.87
C LEU A 143 8.34 -9.16 0.95
N GLN A 144 7.42 -9.16 -0.02
CA GLN A 144 6.15 -8.42 0.09
C GLN A 144 5.36 -8.94 1.29
N ILE A 145 5.21 -10.25 1.40
CA ILE A 145 4.51 -10.89 2.52
C ILE A 145 5.15 -10.49 3.84
N LEU A 146 6.46 -10.56 3.96
CA LEU A 146 7.15 -10.32 5.21
C LEU A 146 7.17 -8.82 5.61
N THR A 147 7.35 -7.91 4.66
CA THR A 147 7.68 -6.50 4.94
C THR A 147 6.72 -5.46 4.37
N GLY A 148 5.90 -5.81 3.36
CA GLY A 148 5.08 -4.85 2.61
C GLY A 148 5.95 -3.92 1.76
N LEU A 149 6.70 -4.49 0.81
CA LEU A 149 7.57 -3.75 -0.14
C LEU A 149 6.80 -2.71 -0.93
N LEU A 150 5.68 -3.16 -1.52
CA LEU A 150 4.78 -2.36 -2.31
C LEU A 150 3.56 -1.98 -1.45
N SER A 151 3.24 -0.72 -1.43
CA SER A 151 2.03 -0.18 -0.82
C SER A 151 1.38 0.82 -1.78
N THR A 152 0.22 1.34 -1.45
CA THR A 152 -0.51 2.34 -2.26
C THR A 152 0.43 3.42 -2.79
N GLN A 153 1.25 3.97 -1.89
CA GLN A 153 2.07 5.15 -2.16
C GLN A 153 3.39 4.85 -2.87
N THR A 154 3.75 3.58 -3.01
CA THR A 154 5.08 3.23 -3.51
C THR A 154 5.13 3.00 -5.01
N VAL A 155 3.99 2.85 -5.70
CA VAL A 155 3.96 2.31 -7.06
C VAL A 155 3.16 3.13 -8.06
N LEU A 156 3.77 3.40 -9.22
CA LEU A 156 3.10 3.77 -10.47
C LEU A 156 2.95 2.50 -11.31
N VAL A 157 1.74 2.19 -11.77
CA VAL A 157 1.42 0.91 -12.41
C VAL A 157 0.81 1.13 -13.79
N ARG A 158 1.25 0.35 -14.80
CA ARG A 158 0.67 0.37 -16.12
C ARG A 158 -0.77 -0.17 -16.08
N ARG A 159 -1.71 0.57 -16.66
CA ARG A 159 -3.14 0.26 -16.51
C ARG A 159 -3.55 -1.09 -17.10
N ASP A 160 -3.00 -1.50 -18.24
CA ASP A 160 -3.29 -2.81 -18.82
C ASP A 160 -2.72 -3.97 -17.98
N PHE A 161 -1.60 -3.74 -17.27
CA PHE A 161 -1.08 -4.71 -16.31
C PHE A 161 -2.06 -4.91 -15.13
N LEU A 162 -2.76 -3.86 -14.70
CA LEU A 162 -3.75 -3.95 -13.62
C LEU A 162 -4.91 -4.89 -13.94
N GLN A 163 -5.24 -5.11 -15.23
CA GLN A 163 -6.25 -6.10 -15.61
C GLN A 163 -5.87 -7.53 -15.16
N ARG A 164 -4.57 -7.84 -15.08
CA ARG A 164 -4.07 -9.13 -14.57
C ARG A 164 -4.02 -9.18 -13.05
N VAL A 165 -3.79 -8.05 -12.41
CA VAL A 165 -3.75 -7.94 -10.94
C VAL A 165 -5.16 -8.00 -10.35
N GLY A 166 -6.16 -7.44 -11.05
CA GLY A 166 -7.53 -7.30 -10.60
C GLY A 166 -7.75 -6.11 -9.65
N ASP A 167 -8.98 -5.90 -9.28
CA ASP A 167 -9.44 -4.81 -8.42
C ASP A 167 -8.88 -4.92 -6.98
N TRP A 168 -8.92 -3.80 -6.25
CA TRP A 168 -8.67 -3.81 -4.81
C TRP A 168 -9.71 -4.68 -4.10
N ASN A 169 -9.28 -5.48 -3.14
CA ASN A 169 -10.18 -6.30 -2.35
C ASN A 169 -10.96 -5.44 -1.34
N GLU A 170 -12.25 -5.23 -1.63
CA GLU A 170 -13.14 -4.36 -0.84
C GLU A 170 -13.49 -4.94 0.53
N GLU A 171 -13.30 -6.25 0.74
CA GLU A 171 -13.51 -6.89 2.02
C GLU A 171 -12.38 -6.64 3.02
N LEU A 172 -11.26 -6.04 2.56
CA LEU A 172 -10.08 -5.77 3.38
C LEU A 172 -10.04 -4.30 3.84
N PRO A 173 -10.58 -3.97 5.03
CA PRO A 173 -10.50 -2.61 5.57
C PRO A 173 -9.10 -2.25 6.10
N TYR A 174 -8.17 -3.22 6.14
CA TYR A 174 -6.81 -3.09 6.65
C TYR A 174 -5.88 -3.99 5.86
N TRP A 175 -4.66 -3.50 5.53
CA TRP A 175 -3.69 -4.20 4.71
C TRP A 175 -4.17 -4.55 3.29
N ASN A 176 -5.14 -3.82 2.75
CA ASN A 176 -5.56 -3.98 1.36
C ASN A 176 -4.43 -3.66 0.39
N ASP A 177 -3.56 -2.69 0.72
CA ASP A 177 -2.37 -2.35 -0.06
C ASP A 177 -1.28 -3.44 0.01
N TRP A 178 -1.13 -4.08 1.16
CA TRP A 178 -0.20 -5.19 1.34
C TRP A 178 -0.61 -6.41 0.52
N GLU A 179 -1.89 -6.77 0.52
CA GLU A 179 -2.45 -7.87 -0.27
C GLU A 179 -2.39 -7.54 -1.77
N TRP A 180 -2.79 -6.33 -2.16
CA TRP A 180 -2.73 -5.90 -3.55
C TRP A 180 -1.28 -5.87 -4.09
N GLY A 181 -0.32 -5.43 -3.30
CA GLY A 181 1.11 -5.50 -3.61
C GLY A 181 1.61 -6.94 -3.79
N LEU A 182 1.07 -7.91 -3.03
CA LEU A 182 1.35 -9.32 -3.25
C LEU A 182 0.84 -9.78 -4.61
N ARG A 183 -0.43 -9.50 -4.96
CA ARG A 183 -0.99 -9.86 -6.27
C ARG A 183 -0.20 -9.24 -7.43
N ILE A 184 0.27 -7.99 -7.29
CA ILE A 184 1.17 -7.37 -8.29
C ILE A 184 2.40 -8.27 -8.51
N LEU A 185 3.11 -8.66 -7.45
CA LEU A 185 4.35 -9.45 -7.60
C LEU A 185 4.10 -10.87 -8.09
N LEU A 186 2.98 -11.48 -7.74
CA LEU A 186 2.57 -12.80 -8.24
C LEU A 186 2.35 -12.81 -9.77
N GLN A 187 2.00 -11.65 -10.36
CA GLN A 187 1.91 -11.48 -11.83
C GLN A 187 3.27 -11.27 -12.52
N ARG A 188 4.39 -11.34 -11.77
CA ARG A 188 5.76 -11.21 -12.30
C ARG A 188 5.95 -9.98 -13.19
N PRO A 189 5.73 -8.75 -12.68
CA PRO A 189 5.86 -7.52 -13.45
C PRO A 189 7.30 -7.27 -13.91
N ARG A 190 7.46 -6.52 -14.99
CA ARG A 190 8.68 -5.76 -15.21
C ARG A 190 8.69 -4.60 -14.22
N LEU A 191 9.31 -4.85 -13.05
CA LEU A 191 9.34 -3.91 -11.93
C LEU A 191 10.66 -3.13 -11.94
N SER A 192 10.57 -1.83 -12.02
CA SER A 192 11.70 -0.91 -11.92
C SER A 192 11.68 -0.13 -10.61
N TRP A 193 12.85 0.14 -10.03
CA TRP A 193 12.99 0.87 -8.76
C TRP A 193 13.70 2.20 -8.95
N ILE A 194 13.10 3.29 -8.49
CA ILE A 194 13.80 4.56 -8.28
C ILE A 194 14.50 4.50 -6.92
N LYS A 195 15.84 4.56 -6.92
CA LYS A 195 16.65 4.14 -5.75
C LYS A 195 17.23 5.30 -4.94
N PHE A 196 17.21 6.53 -5.44
CA PHE A 196 18.03 7.59 -4.89
C PHE A 196 17.35 8.44 -3.80
N ARG A 197 16.01 8.48 -3.73
CA ARG A 197 15.27 9.19 -2.67
C ARG A 197 13.82 8.73 -2.53
N ALA A 198 13.17 9.16 -1.45
CA ALA A 198 11.74 9.04 -1.25
C ALA A 198 10.99 10.25 -1.81
N PHE A 199 9.95 10.02 -2.57
CA PHE A 199 9.15 11.07 -3.24
C PHE A 199 7.80 11.30 -2.57
N HIS A 200 7.22 10.26 -1.98
CA HIS A 200 5.96 10.30 -1.31
C HIS A 200 6.17 10.49 0.20
N GLN A 201 5.56 11.54 0.75
CA GLN A 201 5.61 11.87 2.17
C GLN A 201 4.31 11.43 2.83
N ILE A 202 4.40 10.41 3.68
CA ILE A 202 3.28 9.87 4.46
C ILE A 202 3.20 10.65 5.77
N HIS A 203 2.18 11.46 5.94
CA HIS A 203 1.97 12.24 7.15
C HIS A 203 1.22 11.43 8.21
N LEU A 204 1.88 11.15 9.32
CA LEU A 204 1.27 10.47 10.46
C LEU A 204 0.56 11.49 11.34
N HIS A 205 -0.72 11.24 11.60
CA HIS A 205 -1.59 12.04 12.44
C HIS A 205 -2.51 11.13 13.28
N ALA A 206 -3.22 11.67 14.26
CA ALA A 206 -4.04 10.90 15.19
C ALA A 206 -5.10 10.01 14.51
N GLU A 207 -5.61 10.42 13.34
CA GLU A 207 -6.60 9.65 12.57
C GLU A 207 -5.96 8.62 11.63
N SER A 208 -4.63 8.57 11.52
CA SER A 208 -3.94 7.61 10.64
C SER A 208 -4.28 6.18 11.02
N ILE A 209 -4.55 5.34 10.03
CA ILE A 209 -4.76 3.90 10.23
C ILE A 209 -3.45 3.21 10.62
N THR A 210 -2.34 3.72 10.09
CA THR A 210 -0.98 3.22 10.35
C THR A 210 -0.53 3.58 11.77
N GLY A 211 0.04 2.61 12.49
CA GLY A 211 0.59 2.86 13.84
C GLY A 211 -0.37 2.55 15.00
N LYS A 212 -1.57 2.04 14.72
CA LYS A 212 -2.48 1.51 15.75
C LYS A 212 -1.93 0.19 16.32
N ASP A 213 -2.35 -0.14 17.56
CA ASP A 213 -1.98 -1.39 18.22
C ASP A 213 -2.42 -2.63 17.42
N PHE A 214 -1.74 -3.74 17.63
CA PHE A 214 -2.07 -5.00 16.97
C PHE A 214 -3.39 -5.60 17.47
N THR A 215 -3.75 -5.34 18.72
CA THR A 215 -4.98 -5.83 19.34
C THR A 215 -6.22 -5.33 18.60
N SER A 216 -6.33 -4.03 18.35
CA SER A 216 -7.47 -3.44 17.63
C SER A 216 -7.52 -3.83 16.16
N ALA A 217 -6.36 -4.07 15.56
CA ALA A 217 -6.25 -4.47 14.16
C ALA A 217 -6.44 -5.99 13.92
N PHE A 218 -6.40 -6.81 14.98
CA PHE A 218 -6.36 -8.28 14.90
C PHE A 218 -7.41 -8.92 13.98
N PRO A 219 -8.75 -8.63 14.10
CA PRO A 219 -9.75 -9.26 13.24
C PRO A 219 -9.55 -8.93 11.75
N LYS A 220 -9.07 -7.71 11.47
CA LYS A 220 -8.83 -7.22 10.11
C LYS A 220 -7.56 -7.85 9.51
N MET A 221 -6.52 -8.03 10.32
CA MET A 221 -5.27 -8.68 9.91
C MET A 221 -5.48 -10.15 9.53
N ILE A 222 -6.33 -10.88 10.27
CA ILE A 222 -6.66 -12.29 9.93
C ILE A 222 -7.30 -12.37 8.55
N LYS A 223 -8.21 -11.45 8.21
CA LYS A 223 -8.83 -11.40 6.88
C LYS A 223 -7.77 -11.24 5.79
N ALA A 224 -6.83 -10.30 5.96
CA ALA A 224 -5.77 -10.06 4.99
C ALA A 224 -4.82 -11.27 4.84
N LEU A 225 -4.47 -11.97 5.93
CA LEU A 225 -3.66 -13.18 5.88
C LEU A 225 -4.37 -14.33 5.14
N ARG A 226 -5.69 -14.45 5.29
CA ARG A 226 -6.49 -15.46 4.56
C ARG A 226 -6.55 -15.13 3.08
N ALA A 227 -6.86 -13.89 2.73
CA ALA A 227 -6.87 -13.43 1.34
C ALA A 227 -5.52 -13.67 0.65
N ALA A 228 -4.40 -13.30 1.30
CA ALA A 228 -3.07 -13.56 0.77
C ALA A 228 -2.80 -15.06 0.55
N ARG A 229 -3.33 -15.95 1.39
CA ARG A 229 -3.21 -17.40 1.18
C ARG A 229 -4.06 -17.88 0.01
N GLU A 230 -5.24 -17.30 -0.19
CA GLU A 230 -6.10 -17.58 -1.34
C GLU A 230 -5.41 -17.14 -2.65
N ASP A 231 -4.74 -15.99 -2.67
CA ASP A 231 -3.97 -15.51 -3.83
C ASP A 231 -2.81 -16.43 -4.23
N LEU A 232 -2.32 -17.25 -3.29
CA LEU A 232 -1.26 -18.23 -3.57
C LEU A 232 -1.81 -19.51 -4.22
N GLN A 233 -3.12 -19.73 -4.23
CA GLN A 233 -3.72 -20.87 -4.91
C GLN A 233 -3.48 -20.77 -6.42
N GLY A 234 -3.08 -21.88 -7.03
CA GLY A 234 -2.74 -21.90 -8.46
C GLY A 234 -1.33 -21.40 -8.81
N GLN A 235 -0.57 -20.91 -7.84
CA GLN A 235 0.85 -20.60 -8.06
C GLN A 235 1.70 -21.88 -8.10
N PRO A 236 2.85 -21.87 -8.82
CA PRO A 236 3.79 -23.00 -8.83
C PRO A 236 4.18 -23.42 -7.39
N ASP A 237 4.32 -24.72 -7.16
CA ASP A 237 4.55 -25.29 -5.82
C ASP A 237 5.75 -24.68 -5.09
N SER A 238 6.86 -24.43 -5.81
CA SER A 238 8.06 -23.79 -5.24
C SER A 238 7.77 -22.38 -4.74
N LEU A 239 7.05 -21.56 -5.52
CA LEU A 239 6.69 -20.19 -5.16
C LEU A 239 5.67 -20.19 -4.00
N ARG A 240 4.66 -21.06 -4.09
CA ARG A 240 3.66 -21.22 -3.03
C ARG A 240 4.33 -21.60 -1.71
N SER A 241 5.23 -22.58 -1.72
CA SER A 241 5.94 -23.04 -0.53
C SER A 241 6.78 -21.92 0.11
N SER A 242 7.53 -21.13 -0.67
CA SER A 242 8.33 -20.04 -0.15
C SER A 242 7.45 -18.90 0.41
N CYS A 243 6.34 -18.57 -0.26
CA CYS A 243 5.37 -17.59 0.22
C CYS A 243 4.65 -18.05 1.50
N GLU A 244 4.24 -19.31 1.61
CA GLU A 244 3.65 -19.88 2.83
C GLU A 244 4.63 -19.84 4.01
N LYS A 245 5.92 -20.06 3.76
CA LYS A 245 6.98 -19.89 4.76
C LYS A 245 7.06 -18.44 5.25
N ALA A 246 7.03 -17.47 4.32
CA ALA A 246 7.01 -16.05 4.66
C ALA A 246 5.76 -15.64 5.45
N LEU A 247 4.57 -16.17 5.10
CA LEU A 247 3.34 -16.01 5.87
C LEU A 247 3.49 -16.56 7.29
N GLY A 248 4.14 -17.70 7.43
CA GLY A 248 4.46 -18.29 8.73
C GLY A 248 5.30 -17.34 9.59
N TYR A 249 6.36 -16.77 9.04
CA TYR A 249 7.22 -15.81 9.74
C TYR A 249 6.47 -14.54 10.14
N ARG A 250 5.69 -13.96 9.21
CA ARG A 250 4.88 -12.78 9.51
C ARG A 250 3.87 -13.06 10.62
N THR A 251 3.18 -14.19 10.54
CA THR A 251 2.20 -14.62 11.55
C THR A 251 2.83 -14.77 12.94
N ALA A 252 4.01 -15.40 13.01
CA ALA A 252 4.76 -15.55 14.26
C ALA A 252 5.18 -14.20 14.87
N ILE A 253 5.67 -13.28 14.04
CA ILE A 253 6.03 -11.92 14.46
C ILE A 253 4.80 -11.17 15.00
N MET A 254 3.66 -11.24 14.30
CA MET A 254 2.42 -10.60 14.75
C MET A 254 1.90 -11.18 16.06
N ALA A 255 1.95 -12.49 16.23
CA ALA A 255 1.57 -13.15 17.47
C ALA A 255 2.48 -12.70 18.63
N GLY A 256 3.77 -12.50 18.36
CA GLY A 256 4.71 -11.93 19.35
C GLY A 256 4.33 -10.51 19.77
N HIS A 257 3.92 -9.64 18.84
CA HIS A 257 3.44 -8.29 19.17
C HIS A 257 2.18 -8.33 20.01
N LEU A 258 1.19 -9.17 19.69
CA LEU A 258 -0.02 -9.35 20.48
C LEU A 258 0.30 -9.78 21.92
N ARG A 259 1.26 -10.71 22.08
CA ARG A 259 1.71 -11.10 23.42
C ARG A 259 2.40 -9.96 24.17
N HIS A 260 3.21 -9.16 23.47
CA HIS A 260 3.84 -7.97 24.05
C HIS A 260 2.81 -6.94 24.54
N GLU A 261 1.66 -6.86 23.87
CA GLU A 261 0.49 -6.05 24.25
C GLU A 261 -0.36 -6.72 25.35
N GLY A 262 0.07 -7.86 25.92
CA GLY A 262 -0.65 -8.60 26.97
C GLY A 262 -1.82 -9.45 26.46
N ARG A 263 -1.92 -9.69 25.13
CA ARG A 263 -3.03 -10.43 24.49
C ARG A 263 -2.61 -11.86 24.12
N ASP A 264 -2.30 -12.66 25.14
CA ASP A 264 -1.94 -14.08 24.98
C ASP A 264 -3.05 -14.93 24.32
N ASP A 265 -4.31 -14.57 24.53
CA ASP A 265 -5.48 -15.19 23.91
C ASP A 265 -5.45 -15.05 22.39
N LEU A 266 -5.28 -13.82 21.91
CA LEU A 266 -5.23 -13.52 20.47
C LEU A 266 -3.95 -14.06 19.82
N ALA A 267 -2.81 -14.00 20.54
CA ALA A 267 -1.56 -14.58 20.05
C ALA A 267 -1.67 -16.08 19.81
N ARG A 268 -2.28 -16.83 20.75
CA ARG A 268 -2.54 -18.28 20.55
C ARG A 268 -3.48 -18.56 19.39
N ASN A 269 -4.58 -17.80 19.27
CA ASN A 269 -5.53 -17.93 18.15
C ASN A 269 -4.84 -17.73 16.81
N LEU A 270 -3.96 -16.72 16.72
CA LEU A 270 -3.22 -16.44 15.49
C LEU A 270 -2.24 -17.57 15.13
N LEU A 271 -1.53 -18.11 16.10
CA LEU A 271 -0.59 -19.23 15.89
C LEU A 271 -1.29 -20.53 15.48
N GLN A 272 -2.56 -20.72 15.88
CA GLN A 272 -3.35 -21.89 15.45
C GLN A 272 -3.69 -21.85 13.94
N LEU A 273 -3.66 -20.65 13.33
CA LEU A 273 -3.85 -20.53 11.87
C LEU A 273 -2.63 -20.99 11.07
N LEU A 274 -1.49 -21.21 11.73
CA LEU A 274 -0.29 -21.73 11.06
C LEU A 274 -0.49 -23.22 10.75
N PRO A 275 -0.28 -23.65 9.50
CA PRO A 275 -0.17 -25.08 9.16
C PRO A 275 0.95 -25.75 9.98
N ASP A 276 0.83 -27.06 10.21
CA ASP A 276 1.80 -27.80 11.05
C ASP A 276 3.23 -27.71 10.53
N HIS A 277 3.43 -27.73 9.21
CA HIS A 277 4.75 -27.56 8.59
C HIS A 277 5.37 -26.18 8.84
N ASN A 278 4.58 -25.16 9.16
CA ASN A 278 5.04 -23.81 9.52
C ASN A 278 5.25 -23.63 11.04
N ARG A 279 5.06 -24.67 11.86
CA ARG A 279 5.35 -24.66 13.31
C ARG A 279 6.81 -24.99 13.60
N CYS A 280 7.73 -24.44 12.79
CA CYS A 280 9.16 -24.69 12.90
C CYS A 280 9.82 -23.92 14.05
N LEU A 281 11.06 -24.31 14.38
CA LEU A 281 11.87 -23.65 15.44
C LEU A 281 12.01 -22.15 15.19
N LEU A 282 12.23 -21.73 13.94
CA LEU A 282 12.39 -20.32 13.60
C LEU A 282 11.14 -19.50 13.90
N ASN A 283 9.93 -20.02 13.63
CA ASN A 283 8.69 -19.34 13.99
C ASN A 283 8.58 -19.15 15.51
N ARG A 284 8.99 -20.13 16.30
CA ARG A 284 9.03 -20.03 17.77
C ARG A 284 10.04 -18.98 18.23
N LEU A 285 11.20 -18.90 17.60
CA LEU A 285 12.21 -17.87 17.88
C LEU A 285 11.72 -16.47 17.53
N LEU A 286 11.13 -16.28 16.34
CA LEU A 286 10.58 -15.00 15.91
C LEU A 286 9.45 -14.53 16.85
N TYR A 287 8.56 -15.44 17.24
CA TYR A 287 7.53 -15.18 18.22
C TYR A 287 8.11 -14.71 19.56
N SER A 288 9.06 -15.47 20.12
CA SER A 288 9.68 -15.15 21.43
C SER A 288 10.47 -13.84 21.38
N TYR A 289 11.21 -13.61 20.29
CA TYR A 289 11.97 -12.38 20.05
C TYR A 289 11.03 -11.14 20.06
N THR A 290 9.92 -11.24 19.33
CA THR A 290 8.97 -10.13 19.23
C THR A 290 8.18 -9.95 20.53
N ALA A 291 7.81 -11.04 21.21
CA ALA A 291 7.12 -11.00 22.50
C ALA A 291 7.97 -10.33 23.60
N ALA A 292 9.30 -10.41 23.49
CA ALA A 292 10.23 -9.68 24.37
C ALA A 292 10.35 -8.18 24.00
N GLY A 293 9.58 -7.67 23.04
CA GLY A 293 9.62 -6.26 22.59
C GLY A 293 10.84 -5.90 21.75
N LEU A 294 11.58 -6.88 21.25
CA LEU A 294 12.76 -6.63 20.45
C LEU A 294 12.41 -6.19 19.02
N PRO A 295 13.06 -5.15 18.48
CA PRO A 295 12.66 -4.53 17.22
C PRO A 295 13.13 -5.30 15.98
N ALA A 296 12.45 -5.06 14.85
CA ALA A 296 12.87 -5.50 13.52
C ALA A 296 13.03 -7.02 13.32
N ALA A 297 12.20 -7.83 13.98
CA ALA A 297 12.16 -9.30 13.82
C ALA A 297 12.10 -9.76 12.34
N TRP A 298 11.51 -8.95 11.46
CA TRP A 298 11.47 -9.21 10.02
C TRP A 298 12.88 -9.25 9.38
N ARG A 299 13.89 -8.57 9.95
CA ARG A 299 15.28 -8.65 9.45
C ARG A 299 15.86 -10.04 9.71
N LEU A 300 15.56 -10.60 10.88
CA LEU A 300 15.96 -11.99 11.20
C LEU A 300 15.25 -12.98 10.27
N ALA A 301 13.94 -12.82 10.10
CA ALA A 301 13.15 -13.68 9.22
C ALA A 301 13.67 -13.67 7.78
N ARG A 302 14.07 -12.50 7.28
CA ARG A 302 14.63 -12.34 5.91
C ARG A 302 15.89 -13.16 5.64
N LEU A 303 16.69 -13.45 6.66
CA LEU A 303 17.90 -14.26 6.50
C LEU A 303 17.60 -15.72 6.14
N PHE A 304 16.35 -16.15 6.28
CA PHE A 304 15.93 -17.53 6.08
C PHE A 304 14.90 -17.68 4.94
N LEU A 305 14.59 -16.62 4.22
CA LEU A 305 13.82 -16.64 2.97
C LEU A 305 14.75 -16.85 1.77
#